data_f754589980ecd40e5d97a0fcd1f4c9d3
#
_entry.id   f754589980ecd40e5d97a0fcd1f4c9d3
#
_cell.length_a   1.000
_cell.length_b   1.000
_cell.length_c   1.000
_cell.angle_alpha   90.00
_cell.angle_beta   90.00
_cell.angle_gamma   90.00
#
_symmetry.space_group_name_H-M   'P 1'
#
loop_
_entity.id
_entity.type
_entity.pdbx_description
1 polymer ?
#
loop_
_entity_poly.entity_id
_entity_poly.type
_entity_poly.pdbx_seq_one_letter_code
_entity_poly.pdbx_strand_id
1 'polypeptide(L)'
;NVGKVYWLRVFQIPPASRTARGRPVINILPLHAEERITAMLPVHEYRDDQFIFMATSNGTVKKTSLMEFSRQRSTGLIAIELEEGNTLVGASVTDGSKDVMLFGSGGKVIRFKESDVRAMGRTARGVRGIKLRPGERVISLTFGALHCP
;
A
#
# COMPACT_ATOMS: atom_id res chain seq x y z
N ASN A 1 1.22 -2.73 -8.03
CA ASN A 1 0.53 -1.64 -8.74
C ASN A 1 -0.94 -1.96 -9.07
N VAL A 2 -1.30 -3.21 -9.19
CA VAL A 2 -2.68 -3.67 -9.55
C VAL A 2 -3.58 -3.94 -8.33
N GLY A 3 -3.18 -3.52 -7.14
CA GLY A 3 -3.98 -3.68 -5.92
C GLY A 3 -4.01 -5.08 -5.32
N LYS A 4 -3.11 -5.97 -5.73
CA LYS A 4 -2.94 -7.30 -5.16
C LYS A 4 -1.82 -7.32 -4.11
N VAL A 5 -1.95 -8.23 -3.13
CA VAL A 5 -0.94 -8.55 -2.13
C VAL A 5 -0.52 -10.01 -2.25
N TYR A 6 0.78 -10.23 -2.13
CA TYR A 6 1.41 -11.54 -2.10
C TYR A 6 2.22 -11.68 -0.82
N TRP A 7 2.42 -12.91 -0.36
CA TRP A 7 3.21 -13.22 0.82
C TRP A 7 4.50 -13.94 0.43
N LEU A 8 5.56 -13.54 1.07
CA LEU A 8 6.86 -14.20 0.94
C LEU A 8 7.45 -14.39 2.32
N ARG A 9 7.78 -15.60 2.67
CA ARG A 9 8.51 -15.88 3.92
C ARG A 9 9.96 -15.42 3.77
N VAL A 10 10.50 -14.75 4.79
CA VAL A 10 11.87 -14.20 4.73
C VAL A 10 12.90 -15.27 4.38
N PHE A 11 12.76 -16.49 4.90
CA PHE A 11 13.68 -17.59 4.59
C PHE A 11 13.62 -18.08 3.14
N GLN A 12 12.60 -17.74 2.37
CA GLN A 12 12.48 -18.05 0.94
C GLN A 12 13.23 -17.06 0.07
N ILE A 13 13.66 -15.93 0.65
CA ILE A 13 14.47 -14.94 -0.07
C ILE A 13 15.88 -15.50 -0.18
N PRO A 14 16.42 -15.71 -1.41
CA PRO A 14 17.73 -16.27 -1.57
C PRO A 14 18.80 -15.31 -1.01
N PRO A 15 19.72 -15.81 -0.15
CA PRO A 15 20.82 -14.99 0.32
C PRO A 15 21.72 -14.59 -0.84
N ALA A 16 22.25 -13.38 -0.80
CA ALA A 16 23.11 -12.85 -1.83
C ALA A 16 24.19 -11.95 -1.23
N SER A 17 25.37 -11.91 -1.88
CA SER A 17 26.43 -10.98 -1.51
C SER A 17 26.07 -9.55 -1.93
N ARG A 18 26.81 -8.56 -1.41
CA ARG A 18 26.59 -7.13 -1.76
C ARG A 18 26.72 -6.84 -3.25
N THR A 19 27.57 -7.60 -3.94
CA THR A 19 27.87 -7.42 -5.38
C THR A 19 27.02 -8.31 -6.29
N ALA A 20 26.16 -9.15 -5.72
CA ALA A 20 25.31 -10.02 -6.52
C ALA A 20 24.22 -9.22 -7.25
N ARG A 21 23.94 -9.58 -8.50
CA ARG A 21 22.88 -8.94 -9.31
C ARG A 21 21.46 -9.20 -8.80
N GLY A 22 21.28 -10.10 -7.83
CA GLY A 22 19.96 -10.52 -7.36
C GLY A 22 19.22 -11.39 -8.38
N ARG A 23 18.01 -11.78 -8.04
CA ARG A 23 17.10 -12.54 -8.91
C ARG A 23 15.85 -11.73 -9.20
N PRO A 24 15.29 -11.80 -10.41
CA PRO A 24 14.01 -11.15 -10.71
C PRO A 24 12.92 -11.65 -9.77
N VAL A 25 12.12 -10.73 -9.24
CA VAL A 25 11.05 -11.04 -8.28
C VAL A 25 9.98 -11.97 -8.85
N ILE A 26 9.77 -11.95 -10.17
CA ILE A 26 8.85 -12.83 -10.87
C ILE A 26 9.22 -14.32 -10.73
N ASN A 27 10.50 -14.63 -10.44
CA ASN A 27 10.94 -16.01 -10.17
C ASN A 27 10.59 -16.47 -8.75
N ILE A 28 10.16 -15.58 -7.89
CA ILE A 28 9.87 -15.85 -6.47
C ILE A 28 8.37 -15.72 -6.19
N LEU A 29 7.70 -14.80 -6.85
CA LEU A 29 6.27 -14.52 -6.70
C LEU A 29 5.53 -14.77 -8.02
N PRO A 30 4.29 -15.28 -7.99
CA PRO A 30 3.48 -15.55 -9.18
C PRO A 30 2.88 -14.25 -9.74
N LEU A 31 3.75 -13.34 -10.18
CA LEU A 31 3.35 -12.06 -10.77
C LEU A 31 2.99 -12.23 -12.24
N HIS A 32 1.97 -11.51 -12.69
CA HIS A 32 1.68 -11.35 -14.12
C HIS A 32 2.65 -10.33 -14.75
N ALA A 33 2.77 -10.36 -16.08
CA ALA A 33 3.73 -9.53 -16.83
C ALA A 33 3.60 -8.02 -16.57
N GLU A 34 2.39 -7.55 -16.34
CA GLU A 34 2.10 -6.13 -16.08
C GLU A 34 2.15 -5.75 -14.59
N GLU A 35 2.34 -6.73 -13.70
CA GLU A 35 2.39 -6.46 -12.26
C GLU A 35 3.77 -5.96 -11.82
N ARG A 36 3.77 -4.89 -11.03
CA ARG A 36 4.97 -4.33 -10.41
C ARG A 36 4.78 -4.22 -8.92
N ILE A 37 5.82 -4.51 -8.15
CA ILE A 37 5.81 -4.31 -6.71
C ILE A 37 5.91 -2.82 -6.42
N THR A 38 4.95 -2.30 -5.69
CA THR A 38 4.87 -0.89 -5.30
C THR A 38 5.32 -0.68 -3.84
N ALA A 39 5.02 -1.65 -2.97
CA ALA A 39 5.40 -1.59 -1.56
C ALA A 39 5.76 -2.99 -1.06
N MET A 40 6.67 -3.03 -0.09
CA MET A 40 7.06 -4.24 0.64
C MET A 40 6.91 -3.94 2.14
N LEU A 41 6.09 -4.71 2.82
CA LEU A 41 5.73 -4.48 4.20
C LEU A 41 6.19 -5.65 5.06
N PRO A 42 7.09 -5.43 6.04
CA PRO A 42 7.43 -6.46 7.02
C PRO A 42 6.25 -6.66 7.97
N VAL A 43 5.76 -7.88 8.08
CA VAL A 43 4.70 -8.28 9.02
C VAL A 43 5.26 -9.39 9.89
N HIS A 44 5.46 -9.10 11.17
CA HIS A 44 5.94 -10.09 12.14
C HIS A 44 4.76 -10.88 12.73
N GLU A 45 3.68 -10.19 13.01
CA GLU A 45 2.48 -10.74 13.64
C GLU A 45 1.24 -10.04 13.07
N TYR A 46 0.14 -10.78 12.96
CA TYR A 46 -1.15 -10.19 12.61
C TYR A 46 -1.87 -9.74 13.87
N ARG A 47 -2.10 -8.43 13.97
CA ARG A 47 -2.74 -7.79 15.12
C ARG A 47 -3.98 -7.03 14.66
N ASP A 48 -4.97 -6.97 15.53
CA ASP A 48 -6.24 -6.28 15.28
C ASP A 48 -6.13 -4.75 15.46
N ASP A 49 -5.08 -4.29 16.18
CA ASP A 49 -4.74 -2.86 16.37
C ASP A 49 -3.86 -2.30 15.24
N GLN A 50 -3.59 -3.07 14.20
CA GLN A 50 -2.80 -2.64 13.05
C GLN A 50 -3.63 -2.63 11.77
N PHE A 51 -3.25 -1.73 10.88
CA PHE A 51 -3.94 -1.51 9.61
C PHE A 51 -2.94 -1.46 8.47
N ILE A 52 -3.41 -1.79 7.27
CA ILE A 52 -2.73 -1.44 6.03
C ILE A 52 -3.44 -0.22 5.45
N PHE A 53 -2.70 0.88 5.37
CA PHE A 53 -3.15 2.10 4.72
C PHE A 53 -2.60 2.14 3.30
N MET A 54 -3.45 2.42 2.33
CA MET A 54 -3.14 2.40 0.91
C MET A 54 -3.59 3.71 0.26
N ALA A 55 -2.85 4.14 -0.76
CA ALA A 55 -3.23 5.27 -1.61
C ALA A 55 -3.06 4.94 -3.08
N THR A 56 -3.95 5.44 -3.90
CA THR A 56 -3.99 5.22 -5.35
C THR A 56 -3.70 6.49 -6.13
N SER A 57 -3.33 6.35 -7.39
CA SER A 57 -2.94 7.47 -8.26
C SER A 57 -4.06 8.47 -8.51
N ASN A 58 -5.33 8.06 -8.44
CA ASN A 58 -6.48 8.95 -8.57
C ASN A 58 -6.87 9.68 -7.26
N GLY A 59 -6.09 9.48 -6.18
CA GLY A 59 -6.33 10.15 -4.90
C GLY A 59 -7.27 9.43 -3.95
N THR A 60 -7.63 8.19 -4.23
CA THR A 60 -8.39 7.34 -3.31
C THR A 60 -7.46 6.76 -2.25
N VAL A 61 -7.91 6.77 -1.01
CA VAL A 61 -7.22 6.14 0.12
C VAL A 61 -8.10 5.08 0.77
N LYS A 62 -7.47 4.10 1.37
CA LYS A 62 -8.14 2.99 2.04
C LYS A 62 -7.35 2.54 3.25
N LYS A 63 -8.05 2.30 4.35
CA LYS A 63 -7.52 1.68 5.56
C LYS A 63 -8.23 0.34 5.80
N THR A 64 -7.47 -0.73 5.90
CA THR A 64 -7.98 -2.09 6.10
C THR A 64 -7.26 -2.73 7.28
N SER A 65 -7.99 -3.41 8.17
CA SER A 65 -7.36 -4.15 9.27
C SER A 65 -6.34 -5.16 8.74
N LEU A 66 -5.18 -5.26 9.39
CA LEU A 66 -4.14 -6.21 9.05
C LEU A 66 -4.65 -7.66 9.16
N MET A 67 -5.61 -7.94 10.06
CA MET A 67 -6.24 -9.24 10.23
C MET A 67 -6.96 -9.75 8.98
N GLU A 68 -7.48 -8.85 8.14
CA GLU A 68 -8.11 -9.21 6.85
C GLU A 68 -7.15 -9.92 5.89
N PHE A 69 -5.84 -9.80 6.13
CA PHE A 69 -4.77 -10.40 5.35
C PHE A 69 -4.13 -11.62 6.01
N SER A 70 -4.63 -12.08 7.16
CA SER A 70 -4.07 -13.22 7.89
C SER A 70 -4.22 -14.57 7.15
N ARG A 71 -5.25 -14.69 6.31
CA ARG A 71 -5.47 -15.87 5.48
C ARG A 71 -4.72 -15.74 4.17
N GLN A 72 -3.47 -16.18 4.18
CA GLN A 72 -2.59 -16.13 3.01
C GLN A 72 -3.07 -17.07 1.90
N ARG A 73 -2.93 -16.62 0.63
CA ARG A 73 -3.20 -17.42 -0.56
C ARG A 73 -2.01 -17.34 -1.51
N SER A 74 -1.63 -18.48 -2.08
CA SER A 74 -0.52 -18.55 -3.05
C SER A 74 -0.76 -17.70 -4.31
N THR A 75 -2.02 -17.56 -4.71
CA THR A 75 -2.43 -16.73 -5.87
C THR A 75 -2.53 -15.25 -5.57
N GLY A 76 -2.20 -14.84 -4.33
CA GLY A 76 -2.42 -13.48 -3.84
C GLY A 76 -3.87 -13.18 -3.47
N LEU A 77 -4.09 -12.03 -2.87
CA LEU A 77 -5.41 -11.50 -2.53
C LEU A 77 -5.57 -10.09 -3.08
N ILE A 78 -6.78 -9.72 -3.48
CA ILE A 78 -7.11 -8.34 -3.79
C ILE A 78 -7.13 -7.56 -2.47
N ALA A 79 -6.27 -6.54 -2.38
CA ALA A 79 -6.19 -5.64 -1.24
C ALA A 79 -7.03 -4.38 -1.45
N ILE A 80 -7.11 -3.93 -2.70
CA ILE A 80 -7.93 -2.79 -3.13
C ILE A 80 -8.39 -3.02 -4.57
N GLU A 81 -9.66 -2.76 -4.83
CA GLU A 81 -10.20 -2.77 -6.19
C GLU A 81 -9.82 -1.44 -6.87
N LEU A 82 -9.12 -1.53 -7.97
CA LEU A 82 -8.69 -0.38 -8.76
C LEU A 82 -9.55 -0.22 -10.01
N GLU A 83 -9.92 1.01 -10.32
CA GLU A 83 -10.54 1.37 -11.59
C GLU A 83 -9.50 1.33 -12.73
N GLU A 84 -9.95 1.25 -13.96
CA GLU A 84 -9.08 1.28 -15.14
C GLU A 84 -8.23 2.55 -15.18
N GLY A 85 -6.94 2.39 -15.45
CA GLY A 85 -5.98 3.50 -15.44
C GLY A 85 -5.52 3.98 -14.06
N ASN A 86 -6.08 3.42 -12.98
CA ASN A 86 -5.68 3.73 -11.62
C ASN A 86 -4.64 2.72 -11.13
N THR A 87 -3.66 3.19 -10.36
CA THR A 87 -2.60 2.33 -9.82
C THR A 87 -2.41 2.57 -8.32
N LEU A 88 -1.94 1.57 -7.61
CA LEU A 88 -1.50 1.74 -6.23
C LEU A 88 -0.20 2.55 -6.21
N VAL A 89 -0.17 3.64 -5.46
CA VAL A 89 1.01 4.50 -5.29
C VAL A 89 1.85 4.04 -4.11
N GLY A 90 1.22 3.64 -3.02
CA GLY A 90 1.91 3.20 -1.84
C GLY A 90 1.00 2.50 -0.85
N ALA A 91 1.63 1.75 0.05
CA ALA A 91 0.98 1.11 1.19
C ALA A 91 1.93 1.12 2.39
N SER A 92 1.39 1.13 3.59
CA SER A 92 2.15 1.02 4.83
C SER A 92 1.34 0.33 5.92
N VAL A 93 2.02 -0.34 6.83
CA VAL A 93 1.42 -0.81 8.09
C VAL A 93 1.39 0.36 9.06
N THR A 94 0.26 0.60 9.67
CA THR A 94 0.00 1.71 10.59
C THR A 94 -0.73 1.21 11.84
N ASP A 95 -0.76 2.05 12.86
CA ASP A 95 -1.46 1.81 14.14
C ASP A 95 -2.79 2.58 14.27
N GLY A 96 -3.23 3.24 13.19
CA GLY A 96 -4.46 4.04 13.19
C GLY A 96 -4.31 5.48 13.69
N SER A 97 -3.11 5.88 14.16
CA SER A 97 -2.87 7.18 14.81
C SER A 97 -1.99 8.14 13.99
N LYS A 98 -1.52 7.73 12.82
CA LYS A 98 -0.57 8.49 12.01
C LYS A 98 -1.20 9.69 11.32
N ASP A 99 -0.38 10.71 11.05
CA ASP A 99 -0.69 11.72 10.06
C ASP A 99 -0.37 11.20 8.66
N VAL A 100 -1.30 11.35 7.76
CA VAL A 100 -1.17 10.93 6.36
C VAL A 100 -0.93 12.15 5.49
N MET A 101 0.06 12.07 4.62
CA MET A 101 0.34 13.11 3.63
C MET A 101 0.30 12.53 2.23
N LEU A 102 -0.44 13.18 1.35
CA LEU A 102 -0.53 12.85 -0.08
C LEU A 102 0.04 14.00 -0.90
N PHE A 103 0.88 13.67 -1.85
CA PHE A 103 1.52 14.61 -2.77
C PHE A 103 0.98 14.40 -4.18
N GLY A 104 0.41 15.45 -4.75
CA GLY A 104 -0.09 15.46 -6.11
C GLY A 104 0.93 16.00 -7.11
N SER A 105 0.90 15.48 -8.35
CA SER A 105 1.79 15.90 -9.44
C SER A 105 1.70 17.38 -9.81
N GLY A 106 0.57 18.02 -9.51
CA GLY A 106 0.37 19.47 -9.69
C GLY A 106 0.90 20.34 -8.55
N GLY A 107 1.75 19.79 -7.63
CA GLY A 107 2.29 20.52 -6.49
C GLY A 107 1.35 20.64 -5.30
N LYS A 108 0.17 20.03 -5.37
CA LYS A 108 -0.78 20.02 -4.25
C LYS A 108 -0.37 18.99 -3.21
N VAL A 109 -0.37 19.39 -1.94
CA VAL A 109 -0.15 18.51 -0.80
C VAL A 109 -1.36 18.60 0.13
N ILE A 110 -1.80 17.47 0.66
CA ILE A 110 -2.81 17.40 1.71
C ILE A 110 -2.28 16.57 2.87
N ARG A 111 -2.61 17.00 4.07
CA ARG A 111 -2.36 16.29 5.32
C ARG A 111 -3.66 16.10 6.07
N PHE A 112 -3.89 14.91 6.60
CA PHE A 112 -5.04 14.57 7.43
C PHE A 112 -4.65 13.47 8.43
N LYS A 113 -5.46 13.28 9.45
CA LYS A 113 -5.25 12.22 10.43
C LYS A 113 -5.75 10.90 9.86
N GLU A 114 -5.02 9.83 10.12
CA GLU A 114 -5.45 8.48 9.74
C GLU A 114 -6.80 8.11 10.37
N SER A 115 -7.12 8.63 11.56
CA SER A 115 -8.40 8.45 12.23
C SER A 115 -9.60 8.98 11.44
N ASP A 116 -9.39 9.94 10.54
CA ASP A 116 -10.44 10.50 9.69
C ASP A 116 -10.88 9.50 8.59
N VAL A 117 -10.07 8.47 8.36
CA VAL A 117 -10.38 7.40 7.42
C VAL A 117 -10.84 6.17 8.21
N ARG A 118 -12.11 5.81 8.04
CA ARG A 118 -12.66 4.60 8.66
C ARG A 118 -12.00 3.34 8.10
N ALA A 119 -11.85 2.32 8.94
CA ALA A 119 -11.42 1.01 8.50
C ALA A 119 -12.49 0.36 7.60
N MET A 120 -12.05 -0.27 6.52
CA MET A 120 -12.91 -0.90 5.51
C MET A 120 -12.39 -2.30 5.16
N GLY A 121 -13.30 -3.19 4.75
CA GLY A 121 -12.94 -4.51 4.27
C GLY A 121 -12.17 -4.47 2.95
N ARG A 122 -11.52 -5.58 2.60
CA ARG A 122 -10.66 -5.70 1.40
C ARG A 122 -11.37 -5.37 0.10
N THR A 123 -12.63 -5.72 -0.04
CA THR A 123 -13.44 -5.50 -1.26
C THR A 123 -13.93 -4.04 -1.43
N ALA A 124 -13.77 -3.20 -0.41
CA ALA A 124 -14.15 -1.80 -0.52
C ALA A 124 -13.21 -1.03 -1.44
N ARG A 125 -13.74 -0.06 -2.19
CA ARG A 125 -12.97 0.79 -3.11
C ARG A 125 -12.15 1.86 -2.42
N GLY A 126 -12.46 2.20 -1.18
CA GLY A 126 -11.84 3.29 -0.43
C GLY A 126 -12.66 4.58 -0.46
N VAL A 127 -12.05 5.65 0.02
CA VAL A 127 -12.61 7.00 0.07
C VAL A 127 -11.65 8.00 -0.58
N ARG A 128 -12.18 9.12 -1.03
CA ARG A 128 -11.36 10.16 -1.63
C ARG A 128 -10.52 10.88 -0.56
N GLY A 129 -9.19 10.73 -0.67
CA GLY A 129 -8.22 11.40 0.21
C GLY A 129 -7.86 12.80 -0.27
N ILE A 130 -7.75 12.99 -1.58
CA ILE A 130 -7.40 14.28 -2.18
C ILE A 130 -8.24 14.55 -3.42
N LYS A 131 -8.62 15.80 -3.63
CA LYS A 131 -9.26 16.25 -4.88
C LYS A 131 -8.17 16.75 -5.84
N LEU A 132 -8.00 16.05 -6.93
CA LEU A 132 -7.06 16.35 -8.01
C LEU A 132 -7.77 17.09 -9.14
N ARG A 133 -7.01 17.87 -9.92
CA ARG A 133 -7.45 18.44 -11.20
C ARG A 133 -7.38 17.38 -12.30
N PRO A 134 -8.08 17.56 -13.42
CA PRO A 134 -7.94 16.68 -14.57
C PRO A 134 -6.46 16.58 -15.01
N GLY A 135 -5.98 15.34 -15.21
CA GLY A 135 -4.58 15.05 -15.58
C GLY A 135 -3.59 14.99 -14.40
N GLU A 136 -3.97 15.42 -13.21
CA GLU A 136 -3.15 15.27 -12.03
C GLU A 136 -3.30 13.87 -11.41
N ARG A 137 -2.25 13.41 -10.73
CA ARG A 137 -2.23 12.15 -9.99
C ARG A 137 -1.51 12.30 -8.67
N VAL A 138 -1.78 11.42 -7.73
CA VAL A 138 -0.96 11.25 -6.53
C VAL A 138 0.35 10.58 -6.95
N ILE A 139 1.47 11.11 -6.47
CA ILE A 139 2.82 10.62 -6.76
C ILE A 139 3.51 10.05 -5.54
N SER A 140 3.06 10.40 -4.33
CA SER A 140 3.66 9.89 -3.09
C SER A 140 2.66 9.86 -1.96
N LEU A 141 2.83 8.86 -1.08
CA LEU A 141 2.17 8.69 0.20
C LEU A 141 3.25 8.66 1.29
N THR A 142 3.08 9.46 2.32
CA THR A 142 4.00 9.50 3.46
C THR A 142 3.21 9.54 4.77
N PHE A 143 3.81 8.99 5.82
CA PHE A 143 3.27 9.02 7.17
C PHE A 143 4.20 9.81 8.09
N GLY A 144 3.61 10.68 8.90
CA GLY A 144 4.31 11.45 9.90
C GLY A 144 3.74 11.19 11.30
N ALA A 145 4.62 11.12 12.30
CA ALA A 145 4.25 11.40 13.66
C ALA A 145 4.78 12.81 13.93
N LEU A 146 3.94 13.83 13.81
CA LEU A 146 4.37 15.15 14.25
C LEU A 146 4.28 15.20 15.77
N HIS A 147 5.40 14.95 16.41
CA HIS A 147 5.69 15.62 17.66
C HIS A 147 5.99 17.08 17.27
N CYS A 148 4.98 17.92 17.36
CA CYS A 148 5.24 19.34 17.55
C CYS A 148 5.67 19.49 19.01
N PRO A 149 6.85 20.04 19.30
CA PRO A 149 7.24 20.33 20.66
C PRO A 149 6.32 21.36 21.29
#